data_1865a4e57631d32a56d79f045db201b5
#
_entry.id   1865a4e57631d32a56d79f045db201b5
#
_cell.length_a   1.000
_cell.length_b   1.000
_cell.length_c   1.000
_cell.angle_alpha   90.00
_cell.angle_beta   90.00
_cell.angle_gamma   90.00
#
_symmetry.space_group_name_H-M   'P 1'
#
loop_
_entity.id
_entity.type
_entity.pdbx_description
1 polymer ?
#
loop_
_entity_poly.entity_id
_entity_poly.type
_entity_poly.pdbx_seq_one_letter_code
_entity_poly.pdbx_strand_id
1 'polypeptide(L)'
;MSENNHDSSMRVMTWNIWHHFGPWQQRQVAIEQVIKDENPDVLFLQEVHTTEKQAENLAAKFGYQCVVTTSPWSMGNAILSRWPIVTSQQIALPNADGEPAHRRALCAVLETPWGQWSVVGTHLDHRFDESHVRQLQVDALSDLVKTLRHDPTQDLPVIIGGDFNAVPDSDEIRRLTGRTAVKNRNVVFADMWELKGEGLGHTWSDRNKYLANANWPNRRLDYLFVTWPRPKPVGNPVRAWLAGVEPVGGVQASDHFAVVADVLTERSVDTNE
;
A
#
# COMPACT_ATOMS: atom_id res chain seq x y z
N MET A 1 17.44 -27.99 8.72
CA MET A 1 18.06 -27.10 7.74
C MET A 1 16.92 -26.52 6.92
N SER A 2 16.45 -25.35 7.30
CA SER A 2 15.44 -24.62 6.52
C SER A 2 16.20 -23.75 5.53
N GLU A 3 16.32 -24.19 4.31
CA GLU A 3 16.80 -23.36 3.20
C GLU A 3 15.87 -22.17 3.04
N ASN A 4 16.46 -20.99 3.04
CA ASN A 4 15.78 -19.71 2.86
C ASN A 4 15.09 -19.69 1.49
N ASN A 5 13.78 -19.87 1.49
CA ASN A 5 12.91 -19.72 0.31
C ASN A 5 12.66 -18.23 -0.03
N HIS A 6 13.68 -17.36 0.12
CA HIS A 6 13.57 -15.93 -0.20
C HIS A 6 13.80 -15.60 -1.69
N ASP A 7 14.29 -16.54 -2.50
CA ASP A 7 14.64 -16.25 -3.90
C ASP A 7 13.43 -16.10 -4.85
N SER A 8 12.23 -16.51 -4.46
CA SER A 8 11.05 -16.51 -5.32
C SER A 8 9.88 -15.67 -4.79
N SER A 9 10.11 -14.84 -3.78
CA SER A 9 9.06 -13.98 -3.22
C SER A 9 9.58 -12.57 -2.88
N MET A 10 8.68 -11.58 -2.99
CA MET A 10 8.90 -10.19 -2.62
C MET A 10 7.98 -9.83 -1.45
N ARG A 11 8.51 -9.19 -0.41
CA ARG A 11 7.71 -8.65 0.69
C ARG A 11 7.29 -7.23 0.40
N VAL A 12 5.99 -7.00 0.44
CA VAL A 12 5.38 -5.68 0.29
C VAL A 12 4.65 -5.28 1.57
N MET A 13 4.73 -4.01 1.92
CA MET A 13 4.11 -3.47 3.14
C MET A 13 3.45 -2.14 2.83
N THR A 14 2.24 -1.89 3.36
CA THR A 14 1.62 -0.57 3.36
C THR A 14 1.32 -0.12 4.77
N TRP A 15 1.55 1.16 5.05
CA TRP A 15 1.35 1.69 6.39
C TRP A 15 1.08 3.19 6.40
N ASN A 16 -0.06 3.59 6.94
CA ASN A 16 -0.30 4.97 7.37
C ASN A 16 0.47 5.20 8.67
N ILE A 17 1.44 6.11 8.68
CA ILE A 17 2.35 6.35 9.82
C ILE A 17 1.97 7.58 10.66
N TRP A 18 0.76 8.12 10.44
CA TRP A 18 0.14 9.12 11.31
C TRP A 18 0.95 10.41 11.50
N HIS A 19 1.55 10.92 10.41
CA HIS A 19 2.25 12.21 10.37
C HIS A 19 3.04 12.49 11.66
N HIS A 20 2.95 13.71 12.22
CA HIS A 20 3.63 14.12 13.46
C HIS A 20 2.69 14.10 14.71
N PHE A 21 1.53 13.44 14.63
CA PHE A 21 0.59 13.41 15.72
C PHE A 21 1.07 12.54 16.90
N GLY A 22 0.46 12.76 18.06
CA GLY A 22 0.79 12.01 19.28
C GLY A 22 2.23 12.23 19.76
N PRO A 23 2.83 11.24 20.45
CA PRO A 23 4.21 11.31 20.94
C PRO A 23 5.23 11.09 19.81
N TRP A 24 5.35 12.05 18.93
CA TRP A 24 6.07 12.00 17.66
C TRP A 24 7.48 11.37 17.75
N GLN A 25 8.35 11.89 18.65
CA GLN A 25 9.74 11.40 18.74
C GLN A 25 9.82 9.92 19.15
N GLN A 26 8.99 9.53 20.11
CA GLN A 26 8.94 8.14 20.56
C GLN A 26 8.36 7.22 19.48
N ARG A 27 7.39 7.71 18.70
CA ARG A 27 6.83 6.95 17.58
C ARG A 27 7.84 6.70 16.47
N GLN A 28 8.77 7.64 16.23
CA GLN A 28 9.83 7.39 15.22
C GLN A 28 10.64 6.14 15.55
N VAL A 29 11.02 5.96 16.82
CA VAL A 29 11.75 4.76 17.26
C VAL A 29 10.90 3.50 17.05
N ALA A 30 9.60 3.58 17.36
CA ALA A 30 8.69 2.45 17.18
C ALA A 30 8.46 2.12 15.69
N ILE A 31 8.28 3.13 14.83
CA ILE A 31 8.15 2.97 13.37
C ILE A 31 9.40 2.28 12.80
N GLU A 32 10.57 2.77 13.16
CA GLU A 32 11.85 2.19 12.73
C GLU A 32 12.00 0.72 13.15
N GLN A 33 11.60 0.38 14.38
CA GLN A 33 11.67 -0.99 14.86
C GLN A 33 10.74 -1.91 14.06
N VAL A 34 9.49 -1.48 13.80
CA VAL A 34 8.55 -2.26 12.98
C VAL A 34 9.08 -2.49 11.56
N ILE A 35 9.60 -1.43 10.90
CA ILE A 35 10.18 -1.55 9.55
C ILE A 35 11.38 -2.51 9.57
N LYS A 36 12.23 -2.44 10.60
CA LYS A 36 13.38 -3.34 10.77
C LYS A 36 12.94 -4.79 10.93
N ASP A 37 11.94 -5.05 11.76
CA ASP A 37 11.47 -6.41 12.07
C ASP A 37 10.77 -7.04 10.87
N GLU A 38 9.95 -6.26 10.16
CA GLU A 38 9.24 -6.73 8.97
C GLU A 38 10.16 -6.81 7.74
N ASN A 39 11.16 -5.94 7.65
CA ASN A 39 12.16 -5.92 6.58
C ASN A 39 11.55 -6.02 5.17
N PRO A 40 10.59 -5.15 4.78
CA PRO A 40 9.94 -5.22 3.49
C PRO A 40 10.89 -4.89 2.34
N ASP A 41 10.62 -5.43 1.14
CA ASP A 41 11.34 -5.07 -0.08
C ASP A 41 10.77 -3.80 -0.71
N VAL A 42 9.44 -3.63 -0.61
CA VAL A 42 8.72 -2.42 -1.04
C VAL A 42 7.80 -1.97 0.08
N LEU A 43 7.88 -0.69 0.42
CA LEU A 43 7.10 -0.07 1.49
C LEU A 43 6.34 1.14 0.96
N PHE A 44 5.01 1.12 1.11
CA PHE A 44 4.11 2.23 0.81
C PHE A 44 3.76 2.93 2.11
N LEU A 45 4.16 4.19 2.26
CA LEU A 45 3.86 5.00 3.44
C LEU A 45 2.84 6.07 3.11
N GLN A 46 1.86 6.24 3.98
CA GLN A 46 0.91 7.33 3.96
C GLN A 46 1.13 8.22 5.18
N GLU A 47 0.76 9.48 5.05
CA GLU A 47 0.94 10.51 6.08
C GLU A 47 2.41 10.71 6.51
N VAL A 48 3.35 10.61 5.56
CA VAL A 48 4.74 10.96 5.86
C VAL A 48 4.87 12.47 6.07
N HIS A 49 5.70 12.86 7.06
CA HIS A 49 6.01 14.27 7.31
C HIS A 49 7.06 14.74 6.31
N THR A 50 6.64 15.45 5.25
CA THR A 50 7.51 15.81 4.13
C THR A 50 8.50 16.93 4.49
N THR A 51 8.14 17.87 5.36
CA THR A 51 9.04 18.94 5.80
C THR A 51 10.22 18.40 6.60
N GLU A 52 10.00 17.38 7.44
CA GLU A 52 11.06 16.72 8.21
C GLU A 52 11.76 15.60 7.43
N LYS A 53 11.42 15.43 6.15
CA LYS A 53 11.99 14.38 5.27
C LYS A 53 11.92 12.98 5.90
N GLN A 54 10.78 12.68 6.54
CA GLN A 54 10.62 11.44 7.31
C GLN A 54 10.89 10.19 6.48
N ALA A 55 10.31 10.12 5.26
CA ALA A 55 10.48 8.96 4.39
C ALA A 55 11.93 8.82 3.89
N GLU A 56 12.58 9.94 3.53
CA GLU A 56 13.97 9.95 3.09
C GLU A 56 14.92 9.54 4.22
N ASN A 57 14.64 9.96 5.46
CA ASN A 57 15.42 9.56 6.64
C ASN A 57 15.29 8.05 6.91
N LEU A 58 14.07 7.50 6.81
CA LEU A 58 13.83 6.06 6.91
C LEU A 58 14.55 5.30 5.78
N ALA A 59 14.46 5.82 4.55
CA ALA A 59 15.13 5.22 3.40
C ALA A 59 16.66 5.19 3.59
N ALA A 60 17.25 6.29 3.99
CA ALA A 60 18.69 6.38 4.25
C ALA A 60 19.13 5.41 5.37
N LYS A 61 18.32 5.30 6.44
CA LYS A 61 18.62 4.42 7.58
C LYS A 61 18.62 2.93 7.21
N PHE A 62 17.70 2.50 6.35
CA PHE A 62 17.49 1.09 6.00
C PHE A 62 18.00 0.70 4.60
N GLY A 63 18.62 1.63 3.89
CA GLY A 63 19.21 1.36 2.57
C GLY A 63 18.19 1.23 1.44
N TYR A 64 17.07 1.95 1.51
CA TYR A 64 16.08 2.00 0.44
C TYR A 64 16.36 3.15 -0.53
N GLN A 65 15.92 2.98 -1.78
CA GLN A 65 15.58 4.08 -2.67
C GLN A 65 14.23 4.66 -2.25
N CYS A 66 14.00 5.96 -2.47
CA CYS A 66 12.79 6.63 -2.01
C CYS A 66 12.26 7.64 -3.03
N VAL A 67 10.96 7.66 -3.21
CA VAL A 67 10.21 8.74 -3.87
C VAL A 67 9.08 9.19 -2.97
N VAL A 68 8.82 10.50 -2.96
CA VAL A 68 7.81 11.13 -2.09
C VAL A 68 6.93 12.03 -2.96
N THR A 69 5.64 12.11 -2.65
CA THR A 69 4.73 13.04 -3.33
C THR A 69 5.13 14.48 -3.06
N THR A 70 5.17 15.30 -4.10
CA THR A 70 5.27 16.75 -3.95
C THR A 70 3.87 17.32 -3.63
N SER A 71 3.78 18.08 -2.57
CA SER A 71 2.53 18.68 -2.10
C SER A 71 2.84 20.00 -1.41
N PRO A 72 1.96 21.01 -1.48
CA PRO A 72 2.10 22.21 -0.65
C PRO A 72 1.87 21.94 0.85
N TRP A 73 1.42 20.76 1.18
CA TRP A 73 1.15 20.32 2.55
C TRP A 73 2.36 19.57 3.13
N SER A 74 2.54 19.62 4.44
CA SER A 74 3.58 18.85 5.13
C SER A 74 3.32 17.35 5.19
N MET A 75 2.19 16.88 4.68
CA MET A 75 1.76 15.49 4.66
C MET A 75 1.79 14.93 3.24
N GLY A 76 2.37 13.76 3.06
CA GLY A 76 2.50 13.12 1.75
C GLY A 76 2.45 11.60 1.81
N ASN A 77 2.60 11.00 0.62
CA ASN A 77 2.82 9.55 0.46
C ASN A 77 4.25 9.31 0.02
N ALA A 78 4.81 8.15 0.36
CA ALA A 78 6.12 7.73 -0.11
C ALA A 78 6.10 6.27 -0.56
N ILE A 79 7.01 5.95 -1.48
CA ILE A 79 7.37 4.58 -1.85
C ILE A 79 8.86 4.42 -1.56
N LEU A 80 9.20 3.42 -0.75
CA LEU A 80 10.56 2.99 -0.48
C LEU A 80 10.77 1.62 -1.13
N SER A 81 11.92 1.42 -1.78
CA SER A 81 12.24 0.19 -2.49
C SER A 81 13.69 -0.23 -2.24
N ARG A 82 13.94 -1.53 -2.08
CA ARG A 82 15.30 -2.07 -2.07
C ARG A 82 15.96 -2.02 -3.44
N TRP A 83 15.17 -1.97 -4.49
CA TRP A 83 15.64 -1.90 -5.87
C TRP A 83 15.66 -0.47 -6.39
N PRO A 84 16.48 -0.19 -7.41
CA PRO A 84 16.50 1.12 -8.05
C PRO A 84 15.12 1.54 -8.57
N ILE A 85 14.77 2.79 -8.35
CA ILE A 85 13.57 3.41 -8.93
C ILE A 85 13.97 4.04 -10.26
N VAL A 86 13.54 3.44 -11.37
CA VAL A 86 13.89 3.88 -12.73
C VAL A 86 13.15 5.16 -13.09
N THR A 87 11.85 5.19 -12.81
CA THR A 87 10.98 6.35 -13.04
C THR A 87 9.96 6.46 -11.94
N SER A 88 9.47 7.67 -11.72
CA SER A 88 8.33 7.92 -10.85
C SER A 88 7.45 9.03 -11.39
N GLN A 89 6.17 8.95 -11.11
CA GLN A 89 5.18 9.99 -11.42
C GLN A 89 4.12 10.04 -10.33
N GLN A 90 3.52 11.20 -10.18
CA GLN A 90 2.35 11.35 -9.33
C GLN A 90 1.18 11.91 -10.15
N ILE A 91 -0.03 11.50 -9.81
CA ILE A 91 -1.27 12.09 -10.31
C ILE A 91 -2.07 12.68 -9.15
N ALA A 92 -2.73 13.80 -9.41
CA ALA A 92 -3.76 14.30 -8.51
C ALA A 92 -5.01 13.43 -8.64
N LEU A 93 -5.55 13.00 -7.50
CA LEU A 93 -6.81 12.27 -7.48
C LEU A 93 -7.98 13.26 -7.43
N PRO A 94 -9.13 12.93 -8.06
CA PRO A 94 -10.33 13.76 -7.98
C PRO A 94 -10.73 14.08 -6.53
N ASN A 95 -11.30 15.27 -6.35
CA ASN A 95 -11.83 15.71 -5.06
C ASN A 95 -13.31 16.09 -5.23
N ALA A 96 -13.97 16.50 -4.15
CA ALA A 96 -15.31 17.05 -4.23
C ALA A 96 -15.34 18.32 -5.12
N ASP A 97 -16.48 18.59 -5.73
CA ASP A 97 -16.65 19.69 -6.67
C ASP A 97 -16.11 21.03 -6.13
N GLY A 98 -15.20 21.61 -6.90
CA GLY A 98 -14.61 22.93 -6.60
C GLY A 98 -13.53 22.94 -5.53
N GLU A 99 -13.21 21.81 -4.90
CA GLU A 99 -12.12 21.75 -3.93
C GLU A 99 -10.76 21.44 -4.60
N PRO A 100 -9.65 21.98 -4.06
CA PRO A 100 -8.32 21.60 -4.51
C PRO A 100 -8.07 20.10 -4.31
N ALA A 101 -7.34 19.47 -5.24
CA ALA A 101 -6.97 18.06 -5.13
C ALA A 101 -5.93 17.87 -4.01
N HIS A 102 -6.34 17.28 -2.89
CA HIS A 102 -5.49 17.00 -1.74
C HIS A 102 -4.84 15.61 -1.83
N ARG A 103 -5.52 14.65 -2.44
CA ARG A 103 -5.09 13.26 -2.54
C ARG A 103 -4.31 13.00 -3.81
N ARG A 104 -3.34 12.11 -3.74
CA ARG A 104 -2.45 11.78 -4.85
C ARG A 104 -2.20 10.28 -4.89
N ALA A 105 -2.02 9.76 -6.11
CA ALA A 105 -1.38 8.48 -6.32
C ALA A 105 0.07 8.73 -6.75
N LEU A 106 1.00 8.00 -6.15
CA LEU A 106 2.42 7.98 -6.47
C LEU A 106 2.74 6.66 -7.13
N CYS A 107 3.25 6.69 -8.36
CA CYS A 107 3.68 5.52 -9.09
C CYS A 107 5.21 5.49 -9.15
N ALA A 108 5.80 4.31 -9.00
CA ALA A 108 7.21 4.05 -9.23
C ALA A 108 7.39 2.79 -10.09
N VAL A 109 8.38 2.80 -10.98
CA VAL A 109 8.85 1.63 -11.72
C VAL A 109 10.17 1.19 -11.12
N LEU A 110 10.20 -0.03 -10.60
CA LEU A 110 11.34 -0.62 -9.91
C LEU A 110 12.12 -1.54 -10.84
N GLU A 111 13.44 -1.44 -10.84
CA GLU A 111 14.33 -2.37 -11.55
C GLU A 111 14.59 -3.58 -10.66
N THR A 112 13.75 -4.61 -10.79
CA THR A 112 13.84 -5.82 -9.97
C THR A 112 14.57 -6.95 -10.71
N PRO A 113 15.03 -8.02 -10.01
CA PRO A 113 15.61 -9.19 -10.67
C PRO A 113 14.68 -9.89 -11.66
N TRP A 114 13.36 -9.65 -11.54
CA TRP A 114 12.33 -10.27 -12.40
C TRP A 114 11.87 -9.36 -13.54
N GLY A 115 12.46 -8.18 -13.66
CA GLY A 115 12.13 -7.14 -14.64
C GLY A 115 11.57 -5.86 -14.00
N GLN A 116 11.15 -4.93 -14.83
CA GLN A 116 10.58 -3.67 -14.37
C GLN A 116 9.20 -3.90 -13.77
N TRP A 117 9.06 -3.59 -12.48
CA TRP A 117 7.83 -3.79 -11.72
C TRP A 117 7.21 -2.45 -11.31
N SER A 118 6.01 -2.20 -11.82
CA SER A 118 5.27 -0.98 -11.47
C SER A 118 4.54 -1.16 -10.14
N VAL A 119 4.69 -0.16 -9.26
CA VAL A 119 4.01 -0.11 -7.96
C VAL A 119 3.35 1.26 -7.76
N VAL A 120 2.25 1.30 -7.03
CA VAL A 120 1.47 2.53 -6.79
C VAL A 120 1.15 2.66 -5.30
N GLY A 121 1.51 3.80 -4.71
CA GLY A 121 1.12 4.19 -3.36
C GLY A 121 0.00 5.23 -3.39
N THR A 122 -1.02 5.09 -2.54
CA THR A 122 -2.14 6.04 -2.48
C THR A 122 -2.63 6.26 -1.07
N HIS A 123 -3.37 7.36 -0.89
CA HIS A 123 -4.16 7.65 0.30
C HIS A 123 -5.43 8.36 -0.15
N LEU A 124 -6.61 7.72 -0.01
CA LEU A 124 -7.88 8.25 -0.48
C LEU A 124 -8.53 9.21 0.51
N ASP A 125 -9.63 9.82 0.12
CA ASP A 125 -10.38 10.75 0.98
C ASP A 125 -10.86 10.06 2.27
N HIS A 126 -10.66 10.73 3.41
CA HIS A 126 -10.93 10.17 4.74
C HIS A 126 -12.35 10.42 5.26
N ARG A 127 -13.11 11.30 4.63
CA ARG A 127 -14.45 11.67 5.10
C ARG A 127 -15.42 10.52 4.92
N PHE A 128 -16.14 10.16 5.96
CA PHE A 128 -17.00 8.98 5.97
C PHE A 128 -18.18 9.05 4.98
N ASP A 129 -18.65 10.25 4.70
CA ASP A 129 -19.77 10.56 3.80
C ASP A 129 -19.33 10.81 2.34
N GLU A 130 -18.03 10.72 2.03
CA GLU A 130 -17.44 11.00 0.71
C GLU A 130 -17.11 9.72 -0.10
N SER A 131 -17.92 8.67 0.04
CA SER A 131 -17.74 7.45 -0.76
C SER A 131 -17.77 7.74 -2.26
N HIS A 132 -18.60 8.69 -2.73
CA HIS A 132 -18.65 9.08 -4.14
C HIS A 132 -17.32 9.68 -4.63
N VAL A 133 -16.61 10.45 -3.78
CA VAL A 133 -15.28 10.98 -4.10
C VAL A 133 -14.28 9.83 -4.20
N ARG A 134 -14.28 8.89 -3.25
CA ARG A 134 -13.41 7.71 -3.31
C ARG A 134 -13.68 6.84 -4.53
N GLN A 135 -14.93 6.74 -5.00
CA GLN A 135 -15.25 6.04 -6.25
C GLN A 135 -14.59 6.71 -7.46
N LEU A 136 -14.59 8.05 -7.54
CA LEU A 136 -13.85 8.78 -8.58
C LEU A 136 -12.33 8.58 -8.45
N GLN A 137 -11.82 8.53 -7.23
CA GLN A 137 -10.40 8.31 -6.96
C GLN A 137 -9.95 6.91 -7.36
N VAL A 138 -10.73 5.86 -7.09
CA VAL A 138 -10.40 4.50 -7.56
C VAL A 138 -10.55 4.35 -9.08
N ASP A 139 -11.44 5.10 -9.71
CA ASP A 139 -11.51 5.19 -11.18
C ASP A 139 -10.23 5.79 -11.76
N ALA A 140 -9.71 6.87 -11.16
CA ALA A 140 -8.44 7.47 -11.57
C ALA A 140 -7.25 6.53 -11.35
N LEU A 141 -7.25 5.74 -10.27
CA LEU A 141 -6.25 4.68 -10.06
C LEU A 141 -6.34 3.59 -11.14
N SER A 142 -7.55 3.18 -11.51
CA SER A 142 -7.77 2.21 -12.59
C SER A 142 -7.27 2.74 -13.95
N ASP A 143 -7.51 4.02 -14.23
CA ASP A 143 -7.00 4.69 -15.44
C ASP A 143 -5.46 4.74 -15.45
N LEU A 144 -4.84 5.11 -14.33
CA LEU A 144 -3.37 5.08 -14.17
C LEU A 144 -2.81 3.68 -14.43
N VAL A 145 -3.34 2.68 -13.74
CA VAL A 145 -2.86 1.28 -13.85
C VAL A 145 -2.97 0.75 -15.27
N LYS A 146 -4.02 1.13 -16.01
CA LYS A 146 -4.18 0.77 -17.42
C LYS A 146 -3.03 1.29 -18.29
N THR A 147 -2.41 2.42 -17.95
CA THR A 147 -1.27 2.97 -18.69
C THR A 147 0.06 2.31 -18.35
N LEU A 148 0.14 1.60 -17.23
CA LEU A 148 1.38 0.96 -16.74
C LEU A 148 1.63 -0.44 -17.33
N ARG A 149 0.66 -0.98 -18.07
CA ARG A 149 0.74 -2.32 -18.66
C ARG A 149 0.23 -2.31 -20.09
N HIS A 150 1.02 -2.85 -21.02
CA HIS A 150 0.64 -2.98 -22.43
C HIS A 150 -0.13 -4.27 -22.67
N ASP A 151 0.39 -5.40 -22.17
CA ASP A 151 -0.27 -6.71 -22.22
C ASP A 151 -0.50 -7.23 -20.80
N PRO A 152 -1.74 -7.11 -20.28
CA PRO A 152 -2.06 -7.58 -18.93
C PRO A 152 -1.82 -9.08 -18.69
N THR A 153 -1.69 -9.90 -19.75
CA THR A 153 -1.45 -11.33 -19.63
C THR A 153 0.04 -11.69 -19.59
N GLN A 154 0.91 -10.78 -20.03
CA GLN A 154 2.35 -10.98 -20.13
C GLN A 154 3.15 -10.09 -19.17
N ASP A 155 2.71 -8.84 -18.98
CA ASP A 155 3.42 -7.89 -18.14
C ASP A 155 3.30 -8.25 -16.67
N LEU A 156 4.33 -7.91 -15.87
CA LEU A 156 4.28 -8.03 -14.42
C LEU A 156 3.07 -7.29 -13.86
N PRO A 157 2.39 -7.84 -12.84
CA PRO A 157 1.24 -7.17 -12.26
C PRO A 157 1.63 -5.87 -11.57
N VAL A 158 0.73 -4.88 -11.55
CA VAL A 158 0.90 -3.70 -10.70
C VAL A 158 0.46 -4.06 -9.28
N ILE A 159 1.27 -3.68 -8.30
CA ILE A 159 0.93 -3.74 -6.88
C ILE A 159 0.53 -2.35 -6.41
N ILE A 160 -0.60 -2.26 -5.72
CA ILE A 160 -1.05 -1.02 -5.08
C ILE A 160 -1.06 -1.23 -3.57
N GLY A 161 -0.43 -0.30 -2.85
CA GLY A 161 -0.53 -0.21 -1.39
C GLY A 161 -1.08 1.14 -0.95
N GLY A 162 -1.92 1.16 0.07
CA GLY A 162 -2.43 2.44 0.56
C GLY A 162 -3.49 2.35 1.64
N ASP A 163 -3.76 3.52 2.22
CA ASP A 163 -4.94 3.78 3.02
C ASP A 163 -6.08 4.22 2.09
N PHE A 164 -7.06 3.35 1.92
CA PHE A 164 -8.22 3.61 1.06
C PHE A 164 -9.36 4.28 1.81
N ASN A 165 -9.27 4.43 3.13
CA ASN A 165 -10.32 4.99 3.99
C ASN A 165 -11.71 4.39 3.75
N ALA A 166 -11.75 3.13 3.33
CA ALA A 166 -12.92 2.42 2.86
C ALA A 166 -12.90 0.97 3.37
N VAL A 167 -14.02 0.46 3.83
CA VAL A 167 -14.16 -0.93 4.30
C VAL A 167 -14.36 -1.89 3.10
N PRO A 168 -14.11 -3.22 3.27
CA PRO A 168 -14.13 -4.18 2.15
C PRO A 168 -15.44 -4.29 1.37
N ASP A 169 -16.57 -3.96 1.98
CA ASP A 169 -17.90 -3.99 1.37
C ASP A 169 -18.37 -2.63 0.83
N SER A 170 -17.55 -1.58 0.92
CA SER A 170 -17.84 -0.28 0.34
C SER A 170 -17.82 -0.32 -1.19
N ASP A 171 -18.54 0.58 -1.83
CA ASP A 171 -18.70 0.60 -3.29
C ASP A 171 -17.37 0.80 -4.02
N GLU A 172 -16.48 1.65 -3.51
CA GLU A 172 -15.16 1.91 -4.08
C GLU A 172 -14.27 0.65 -4.06
N ILE A 173 -14.28 -0.15 -2.97
CA ILE A 173 -13.52 -1.40 -2.89
C ILE A 173 -14.16 -2.49 -3.75
N ARG A 174 -15.49 -2.59 -3.76
CA ARG A 174 -16.22 -3.51 -4.63
C ARG A 174 -15.97 -3.20 -6.11
N ARG A 175 -15.84 -1.91 -6.45
CA ARG A 175 -15.53 -1.45 -7.81
C ARG A 175 -14.13 -1.87 -8.24
N LEU A 176 -13.12 -1.68 -7.38
CA LEU A 176 -11.75 -2.14 -7.65
C LEU A 176 -11.67 -3.67 -7.83
N THR A 177 -12.37 -4.40 -6.98
CA THR A 177 -12.30 -5.88 -6.95
C THR A 177 -13.24 -6.58 -7.94
N GLY A 178 -13.94 -5.83 -8.80
CA GLY A 178 -14.82 -6.38 -9.81
C GLY A 178 -16.15 -6.93 -9.28
N ARG A 179 -16.53 -6.58 -8.04
CA ARG A 179 -17.82 -6.95 -7.43
C ARG A 179 -18.96 -6.01 -7.81
N THR A 180 -18.65 -4.96 -8.52
CA THR A 180 -19.59 -4.04 -9.21
C THR A 180 -18.95 -3.58 -10.50
N ALA A 181 -19.61 -2.66 -11.25
CA ALA A 181 -19.10 -2.20 -12.52
C ALA A 181 -17.73 -1.55 -12.42
N VAL A 182 -16.74 -2.13 -13.09
CA VAL A 182 -15.37 -1.61 -13.15
C VAL A 182 -15.24 -0.45 -14.13
N LYS A 183 -14.28 0.46 -13.88
CA LYS A 183 -13.98 1.57 -14.80
C LYS A 183 -13.38 1.08 -16.11
N ASN A 184 -12.38 0.21 -16.02
CA ASN A 184 -11.62 -0.27 -17.16
C ASN A 184 -11.71 -1.79 -17.28
N ARG A 185 -12.01 -2.28 -18.50
CA ARG A 185 -11.93 -3.71 -18.80
C ARG A 185 -10.47 -4.18 -18.62
N ASN A 186 -10.29 -5.39 -18.07
CA ASN A 186 -9.00 -6.01 -17.77
C ASN A 186 -8.15 -5.26 -16.70
N VAL A 187 -8.79 -4.41 -15.88
CA VAL A 187 -8.17 -3.79 -14.72
C VAL A 187 -9.06 -4.08 -13.52
N VAL A 188 -8.78 -5.18 -12.87
CA VAL A 188 -9.42 -5.63 -11.62
C VAL A 188 -8.32 -5.93 -10.63
N PHE A 189 -8.60 -5.81 -9.37
CA PHE A 189 -7.62 -6.00 -8.31
C PHE A 189 -8.03 -7.16 -7.39
N ALA A 190 -7.07 -7.99 -7.04
CA ALA A 190 -7.21 -8.98 -6.00
C ALA A 190 -6.65 -8.41 -4.69
N ASP A 191 -7.46 -8.45 -3.66
CA ASP A 191 -7.08 -8.03 -2.30
C ASP A 191 -6.22 -9.14 -1.67
N MET A 192 -4.98 -8.81 -1.32
CA MET A 192 -4.04 -9.79 -0.76
C MET A 192 -4.46 -10.28 0.61
N TRP A 193 -5.11 -9.43 1.42
CA TRP A 193 -5.64 -9.85 2.70
C TRP A 193 -6.78 -10.87 2.54
N GLU A 194 -7.71 -10.60 1.65
CA GLU A 194 -8.83 -11.51 1.38
C GLU A 194 -8.36 -12.87 0.88
N LEU A 195 -7.26 -12.90 0.14
CA LEU A 195 -6.69 -14.15 -0.38
C LEU A 195 -5.89 -14.94 0.66
N LYS A 196 -5.19 -14.28 1.59
CA LYS A 196 -4.17 -14.92 2.43
C LYS A 196 -4.06 -14.38 3.86
N GLY A 197 -4.84 -13.38 4.23
CA GLY A 197 -4.91 -12.89 5.60
C GLY A 197 -5.80 -13.76 6.48
N GLU A 198 -5.60 -13.68 7.78
CA GLU A 198 -6.42 -14.36 8.76
C GLU A 198 -7.31 -13.37 9.52
N GLY A 199 -8.57 -13.72 9.69
CA GLY A 199 -9.57 -12.91 10.38
C GLY A 199 -9.95 -11.64 9.60
N LEU A 200 -10.48 -10.64 10.31
CA LEU A 200 -11.05 -9.43 9.69
C LEU A 200 -10.01 -8.42 9.21
N GLY A 201 -8.77 -8.50 9.71
CA GLY A 201 -7.68 -7.65 9.27
C GLY A 201 -7.85 -6.17 9.60
N HIS A 202 -8.50 -5.84 10.71
CA HIS A 202 -8.74 -4.46 11.07
C HIS A 202 -7.42 -3.70 11.27
N THR A 203 -7.13 -2.78 10.38
CA THR A 203 -5.95 -1.92 10.45
C THR A 203 -6.17 -0.71 11.33
N TRP A 204 -7.43 -0.29 11.49
CA TRP A 204 -7.89 0.76 12.37
C TRP A 204 -8.83 0.14 13.41
N SER A 205 -8.37 0.06 14.67
CA SER A 205 -9.00 -0.81 15.67
C SER A 205 -8.79 -0.28 17.09
N ASP A 206 -9.77 -0.54 17.97
CA ASP A 206 -9.73 -0.25 19.40
C ASP A 206 -8.60 -1.01 20.16
N ARG A 207 -8.00 -2.02 19.54
CA ARG A 207 -6.74 -2.63 20.03
C ARG A 207 -5.58 -1.64 20.03
N ASN A 208 -5.65 -0.62 19.18
CA ASN A 208 -4.67 0.46 19.13
C ASN A 208 -5.00 1.48 20.23
N LYS A 209 -4.04 1.75 21.11
CA LYS A 209 -4.27 2.63 22.26
C LYS A 209 -4.67 4.08 21.90
N TYR A 210 -4.33 4.53 20.69
CA TYR A 210 -4.74 5.84 20.21
C TYR A 210 -6.22 5.87 19.81
N LEU A 211 -6.80 4.70 19.55
CA LEU A 211 -8.19 4.54 19.11
C LEU A 211 -9.10 3.92 20.16
N ALA A 212 -8.58 3.52 21.32
CA ALA A 212 -9.32 2.81 22.37
C ALA A 212 -10.59 3.57 22.83
N ASN A 213 -10.61 4.90 22.69
CA ASN A 213 -11.74 5.76 23.04
C ASN A 213 -12.40 6.42 21.82
N ALA A 214 -12.07 6.01 20.60
CA ALA A 214 -12.64 6.61 19.39
C ALA A 214 -14.14 6.35 19.23
N ASN A 215 -14.65 5.29 19.88
CA ASN A 215 -16.06 4.89 19.86
C ASN A 215 -16.62 4.64 18.44
N TRP A 216 -15.77 4.14 17.54
CA TRP A 216 -16.10 3.74 16.18
C TRP A 216 -15.90 2.24 15.98
N PRO A 217 -16.62 1.61 15.03
CA PRO A 217 -16.36 0.21 14.66
C PRO A 217 -14.92 0.01 14.19
N ASN A 218 -14.34 -1.15 14.54
CA ASN A 218 -13.06 -1.57 13.99
C ASN A 218 -13.17 -1.76 12.47
N ARG A 219 -12.13 -1.33 11.71
CA ARG A 219 -12.16 -1.25 10.25
C ARG A 219 -10.85 -1.74 9.64
N ARG A 220 -10.95 -2.37 8.48
CA ARG A 220 -9.83 -2.57 7.58
C ARG A 220 -9.89 -1.46 6.54
N LEU A 221 -8.95 -0.52 6.58
CA LEU A 221 -8.88 0.68 5.73
C LEU A 221 -7.66 0.65 4.81
N ASP A 222 -6.62 -0.11 5.20
CA ASP A 222 -5.37 -0.23 4.48
C ASP A 222 -5.34 -1.53 3.69
N TYR A 223 -4.84 -1.46 2.46
CA TYR A 223 -4.88 -2.57 1.52
C TYR A 223 -3.58 -2.72 0.76
N LEU A 224 -3.26 -3.98 0.43
CA LEU A 224 -2.36 -4.37 -0.63
C LEU A 224 -3.15 -5.08 -1.71
N PHE A 225 -3.14 -4.52 -2.91
CA PHE A 225 -3.81 -5.07 -4.07
C PHE A 225 -2.83 -5.50 -5.15
N VAL A 226 -3.17 -6.52 -5.91
CA VAL A 226 -2.46 -6.93 -7.12
C VAL A 226 -3.42 -6.98 -8.30
N THR A 227 -3.01 -6.51 -9.46
CA THR A 227 -3.85 -6.47 -10.66
C THR A 227 -4.15 -7.86 -11.20
N TRP A 228 -5.34 -7.99 -11.83
CA TRP A 228 -5.77 -9.12 -12.66
C TRP A 228 -6.28 -8.58 -14.01
N PRO A 229 -6.10 -9.28 -15.15
CA PRO A 229 -5.33 -10.52 -15.33
C PRO A 229 -3.82 -10.30 -15.16
N ARG A 230 -3.07 -11.39 -14.95
CA ARG A 230 -1.61 -11.39 -14.82
C ARG A 230 -1.02 -12.76 -15.18
N PRO A 231 0.27 -12.86 -15.54
CA PRO A 231 0.93 -14.14 -15.67
C PRO A 231 1.00 -14.83 -14.31
N LYS A 232 0.41 -16.00 -14.18
CA LYS A 232 0.39 -16.76 -12.93
C LYS A 232 1.68 -17.59 -12.77
N PRO A 233 2.18 -17.76 -11.54
CA PRO A 233 1.62 -17.29 -10.27
C PRO A 233 2.13 -15.92 -9.83
N VAL A 234 2.79 -15.14 -10.68
CA VAL A 234 3.41 -13.86 -10.33
C VAL A 234 2.39 -12.92 -9.67
N GLY A 235 2.79 -12.35 -8.53
CA GLY A 235 1.94 -11.47 -7.72
C GLY A 235 0.90 -12.21 -6.87
N ASN A 236 0.86 -13.55 -6.88
CA ASN A 236 0.01 -14.28 -5.94
C ASN A 236 0.55 -14.11 -4.52
N PRO A 237 -0.26 -13.65 -3.55
CA PRO A 237 0.18 -13.60 -2.17
C PRO A 237 0.34 -15.02 -1.62
N VAL A 238 1.43 -15.25 -0.88
CA VAL A 238 1.69 -16.49 -0.13
C VAL A 238 1.08 -16.41 1.25
N ARG A 239 1.22 -15.24 1.87
CA ARG A 239 0.65 -14.91 3.18
C ARG A 239 0.41 -13.39 3.28
N ALA A 240 -0.47 -12.99 4.19
CA ALA A 240 -0.68 -11.59 4.56
C ALA A 240 -0.93 -11.50 6.07
N TRP A 241 -0.41 -10.45 6.73
CA TRP A 241 -0.55 -10.24 8.17
C TRP A 241 -0.52 -8.76 8.53
N LEU A 242 -0.91 -8.44 9.77
CA LEU A 242 -0.77 -7.11 10.33
C LEU A 242 0.57 -6.98 11.06
N ALA A 243 1.21 -5.82 10.91
CA ALA A 243 2.41 -5.46 11.64
C ALA A 243 2.23 -4.16 12.44
N GLY A 244 3.11 -3.91 13.41
CA GLY A 244 2.99 -2.76 14.30
C GLY A 244 1.78 -2.84 15.25
N VAL A 245 1.24 -4.03 15.45
CA VAL A 245 0.10 -4.28 16.35
C VAL A 245 0.49 -4.07 17.79
N GLU A 246 1.64 -4.57 18.20
CA GLU A 246 2.14 -4.44 19.56
C GLU A 246 2.98 -3.16 19.74
N PRO A 247 2.82 -2.46 20.88
CA PRO A 247 3.65 -1.30 21.17
C PRO A 247 5.14 -1.65 21.31
N VAL A 248 6.01 -0.82 20.76
CA VAL A 248 7.45 -0.90 20.94
C VAL A 248 7.87 -0.03 22.10
N GLY A 249 8.48 -0.61 23.15
CA GLY A 249 8.84 0.15 24.36
C GLY A 249 7.65 0.86 25.02
N GLY A 250 6.45 0.28 24.92
CA GLY A 250 5.22 0.86 25.44
C GLY A 250 4.61 1.96 24.56
N VAL A 251 5.19 2.26 23.39
CA VAL A 251 4.69 3.27 22.42
C VAL A 251 4.11 2.59 21.20
N GLN A 252 2.84 2.86 20.87
CA GLN A 252 2.25 2.44 19.62
C GLN A 252 2.85 3.26 18.48
N ALA A 253 3.27 2.59 17.40
CA ALA A 253 4.01 3.25 16.33
C ALA A 253 3.14 4.19 15.48
N SER A 254 1.88 3.84 15.22
CA SER A 254 0.89 4.62 14.48
C SER A 254 -0.50 4.36 15.05
N ASP A 255 -1.50 5.15 14.68
CA ASP A 255 -2.91 4.86 14.92
C ASP A 255 -3.46 3.81 13.94
N HIS A 256 -2.74 3.49 12.86
CA HIS A 256 -3.00 2.36 11.98
C HIS A 256 -2.02 1.20 12.23
N PHE A 257 -2.48 -0.04 12.02
CA PHE A 257 -1.61 -1.20 11.85
C PHE A 257 -1.23 -1.34 10.37
N ALA A 258 0.00 -1.76 10.11
CA ALA A 258 0.46 -2.01 8.75
C ALA A 258 -0.13 -3.31 8.20
N VAL A 259 -0.32 -3.37 6.88
CA VAL A 259 -0.59 -4.62 6.16
C VAL A 259 0.69 -5.05 5.45
N VAL A 260 1.09 -6.30 5.65
CA VAL A 260 2.26 -6.91 5.03
C VAL A 260 1.83 -8.13 4.24
N ALA A 261 2.44 -8.37 3.07
CA ALA A 261 2.25 -9.58 2.30
C ALA A 261 3.55 -10.03 1.63
N ASP A 262 3.75 -11.34 1.56
CA ASP A 262 4.76 -11.96 0.70
C ASP A 262 4.09 -12.42 -0.59
N VAL A 263 4.62 -12.02 -1.75
CA VAL A 263 4.05 -12.31 -3.07
C VAL A 263 5.06 -13.05 -3.94
N LEU A 264 4.57 -14.00 -4.75
CA LEU A 264 5.40 -14.76 -5.68
C LEU A 264 5.89 -13.85 -6.82
N THR A 265 7.14 -14.03 -7.22
CA THR A 265 7.82 -13.18 -8.21
C THR A 265 8.15 -13.91 -9.51
N GLU A 266 8.18 -15.23 -9.50
CA GLU A 266 8.54 -16.04 -10.65
C GLU A 266 7.32 -16.64 -11.35
N ARG A 267 7.41 -16.79 -12.66
CA ARG A 267 6.43 -17.53 -13.44
C ARG A 267 6.61 -19.03 -13.16
N SER A 268 5.51 -19.80 -13.16
CA SER A 268 5.65 -21.24 -13.18
C SER A 268 6.42 -21.64 -14.44
N VAL A 269 7.50 -22.40 -14.28
CA VAL A 269 8.09 -23.12 -15.41
C VAL A 269 7.05 -24.20 -15.75
N ASP A 270 6.37 -24.04 -16.89
CA ASP A 270 5.52 -25.11 -17.41
C ASP A 270 6.38 -26.36 -17.60
N THR A 271 6.29 -27.30 -16.66
CA THR A 271 6.86 -28.64 -16.78
C THR A 271 5.91 -29.55 -17.58
N ASN A 272 5.33 -29.03 -18.66
CA ASN A 272 4.58 -29.84 -19.62
C ASN A 272 5.42 -29.95 -20.89
N GLU A 273 6.32 -30.93 -20.91
CA GLU A 273 6.68 -31.75 -22.07
C GLU A 273 6.13 -33.16 -21.91
#